data_40dcfb94f24fb6226057a43b279c84f1
#
_entry.id   40dcfb94f24fb6226057a43b279c84f1
#
_cell.length_a   1.000
_cell.length_b   1.000
_cell.length_c   1.000
_cell.angle_alpha   90.00
_cell.angle_beta   90.00
_cell.angle_gamma   90.00
#
_symmetry.space_group_name_H-M   'P 1'
#
loop_
_entity.id
_entity.type
_entity.pdbx_description
1 polymer ?
#
loop_
_entity_poly.entity_id
_entity_poly.type
_entity_poly.pdbx_seq_one_letter_code
_entity_poly.pdbx_strand_id
1 'polypeptide(L)'
;MRLGNQKKFKLTDACLALVCALVLATGCSTPSVAPPSNAAATRVVVDDSGRSVTIPAKIERFVSLAPNLTEIAFAVGAGDRLIGNTTFCNYPERAKSIAKVGDTLQPSIERVLALKPQLVLVSTASQLQAFTTQLEEHGIALYINDPQSLEDVFLSITNLGDVLNQPAAASDLLKQLRARTEAVERAVAGRPRVRVFFQLSGQPLYTAGNTSFVTNLIERAGGQSVTAEVNEAWPRLSDEAALASRPEVVIMLSGESMGAAANLKVTRALQNSPAVRTGRLYVIDGDLLTRPGPRLVDGLEQIARSLHPEAFGK
;
A
#
# COMPACT_ATOMS: atom_id res chain seq x y z
N MET A 1 -46.61 35.22 -73.26
CA MET A 1 -47.76 34.96 -74.12
C MET A 1 -48.61 33.84 -73.55
N ARG A 2 -49.92 34.15 -73.36
CA ARG A 2 -51.05 33.29 -72.99
C ARG A 2 -51.04 32.62 -71.60
N LEU A 3 -51.86 33.17 -70.63
CA LEU A 3 -53.30 32.99 -70.43
C LEU A 3 -53.65 31.49 -70.23
N GLY A 4 -54.16 31.02 -69.21
CA GLY A 4 -55.29 31.35 -68.33
C GLY A 4 -56.04 30.05 -68.11
N ASN A 5 -56.44 29.69 -66.93
CA ASN A 5 -57.86 29.40 -66.72
C ASN A 5 -58.13 29.00 -65.29
N GLN A 6 -59.12 29.77 -64.73
CA GLN A 6 -59.79 29.45 -63.48
C GLN A 6 -60.80 28.32 -63.69
N LYS A 7 -60.90 27.38 -62.81
CA LYS A 7 -62.08 26.58 -62.64
C LYS A 7 -62.43 26.42 -61.17
N LYS A 8 -63.66 26.91 -60.89
CA LYS A 8 -64.43 26.89 -59.67
C LYS A 8 -64.51 25.50 -59.04
N PHE A 9 -64.23 25.42 -57.78
CA PHE A 9 -64.43 24.18 -57.02
C PHE A 9 -65.68 24.35 -56.15
N LYS A 10 -66.55 23.37 -56.17
CA LYS A 10 -67.90 23.38 -55.55
C LYS A 10 -67.78 22.90 -54.11
N LEU A 11 -68.56 23.50 -53.30
CA LEU A 11 -68.74 23.40 -51.86
C LEU A 11 -69.65 22.20 -51.52
N THR A 12 -69.20 20.98 -51.60
CA THR A 12 -70.02 19.79 -51.20
C THR A 12 -69.19 18.59 -50.61
N ASP A 13 -67.89 18.70 -50.41
CA ASP A 13 -67.16 17.58 -49.89
C ASP A 13 -66.58 17.77 -48.50
N ALA A 14 -67.10 18.71 -47.72
CA ALA A 14 -66.55 19.12 -46.40
C ALA A 14 -67.12 18.35 -45.18
N CYS A 15 -68.04 17.38 -45.37
CA CYS A 15 -68.69 16.72 -44.20
C CYS A 15 -68.31 15.25 -44.00
N LEU A 16 -67.52 14.65 -44.86
CA LEU A 16 -67.19 13.21 -44.68
C LEU A 16 -65.77 12.91 -44.21
N ALA A 17 -64.94 13.95 -44.03
CA ALA A 17 -63.57 13.80 -43.62
C ALA A 17 -63.33 13.97 -42.07
N LEU A 18 -64.42 14.30 -41.34
CA LEU A 18 -64.23 14.63 -39.88
C LEU A 18 -64.55 13.48 -38.92
N VAL A 19 -64.95 12.30 -39.40
CA VAL A 19 -65.31 11.16 -38.54
C VAL A 19 -64.25 10.08 -38.56
N CYS A 20 -63.30 10.07 -39.51
CA CYS A 20 -62.18 9.07 -39.55
C CYS A 20 -60.92 9.48 -38.80
N ALA A 21 -60.83 10.71 -38.26
CA ALA A 21 -59.60 11.21 -37.58
C ALA A 21 -59.57 10.99 -36.06
N LEU A 22 -60.63 10.39 -35.46
CA LEU A 22 -60.75 10.31 -33.97
C LEU A 22 -60.54 8.92 -33.40
N VAL A 23 -60.04 7.94 -34.15
CA VAL A 23 -59.87 6.53 -33.69
C VAL A 23 -58.43 6.03 -33.71
N LEU A 24 -57.44 6.86 -34.02
CA LEU A 24 -56.03 6.43 -34.11
C LEU A 24 -55.07 7.05 -33.07
N ALA A 25 -55.62 7.55 -31.92
CA ALA A 25 -54.83 8.13 -30.82
C ALA A 25 -54.83 7.27 -29.56
N THR A 26 -55.02 5.94 -29.64
CA THR A 26 -54.63 5.03 -28.56
C THR A 26 -53.17 4.62 -28.78
N GLY A 27 -52.28 5.52 -28.45
CA GLY A 27 -50.85 5.24 -28.38
C GLY A 27 -50.60 4.13 -27.36
N CYS A 28 -50.22 2.96 -27.83
CA CYS A 28 -49.55 1.94 -27.02
C CYS A 28 -48.31 2.56 -26.38
N SER A 29 -48.47 3.06 -25.15
CA SER A 29 -47.32 3.32 -24.29
C SER A 29 -46.73 1.97 -23.93
N THR A 30 -45.76 1.47 -24.72
CA THR A 30 -44.90 0.39 -24.29
C THR A 30 -44.18 0.91 -23.07
N PRO A 31 -44.28 0.24 -21.89
CA PRO A 31 -43.44 0.59 -20.77
C PRO A 31 -41.98 0.38 -21.24
N SER A 32 -41.24 1.48 -21.29
CA SER A 32 -39.79 1.43 -21.45
C SER A 32 -39.27 0.74 -20.22
N VAL A 33 -39.09 -0.59 -20.32
CA VAL A 33 -38.32 -1.35 -19.37
C VAL A 33 -36.87 -0.90 -19.58
N ALA A 34 -36.44 0.07 -18.77
CA ALA A 34 -35.02 0.38 -18.66
C ALA A 34 -34.30 -0.94 -18.38
N PRO A 35 -33.24 -1.30 -19.13
CA PRO A 35 -32.48 -2.50 -18.83
C PRO A 35 -32.03 -2.40 -17.39
N PRO A 36 -32.08 -3.50 -16.60
CA PRO A 36 -31.58 -3.47 -15.26
C PRO A 36 -30.12 -3.04 -15.32
N SER A 37 -29.84 -1.82 -14.84
CA SER A 37 -28.49 -1.33 -14.66
C SER A 37 -27.84 -2.17 -13.55
N ASN A 38 -27.39 -3.37 -13.90
CA ASN A 38 -26.65 -4.25 -13.00
C ASN A 38 -25.15 -3.95 -13.06
N ALA A 39 -24.80 -2.75 -13.50
CA ALA A 39 -23.43 -2.25 -13.33
C ALA A 39 -23.22 -2.05 -11.82
N ALA A 40 -22.39 -2.90 -11.23
CA ALA A 40 -21.98 -2.74 -9.84
C ALA A 40 -21.49 -1.29 -9.66
N ALA A 41 -21.99 -0.59 -8.66
CA ALA A 41 -21.58 0.78 -8.37
C ALA A 41 -20.04 0.83 -8.24
N THR A 42 -19.41 1.81 -8.87
CA THR A 42 -17.96 2.02 -8.81
C THR A 42 -17.65 3.37 -8.17
N ARG A 43 -16.40 3.53 -7.71
CA ARG A 43 -15.86 4.80 -7.24
C ARG A 43 -14.42 4.95 -7.68
N VAL A 44 -13.92 6.18 -7.72
CA VAL A 44 -12.54 6.48 -8.07
C VAL A 44 -11.76 6.75 -6.78
N VAL A 45 -10.58 6.18 -6.68
CA VAL A 45 -9.58 6.42 -5.62
C VAL A 45 -8.27 6.82 -6.27
N VAL A 46 -7.39 7.51 -5.53
CA VAL A 46 -6.04 7.84 -5.99
C VAL A 46 -5.06 6.95 -5.23
N ASP A 47 -4.16 6.29 -5.96
CA ASP A 47 -3.08 5.48 -5.36
C ASP A 47 -1.83 6.31 -5.06
N ASP A 48 -0.83 5.72 -4.37
CA ASP A 48 0.36 6.44 -3.95
C ASP A 48 1.27 6.84 -5.13
N SER A 49 1.05 6.30 -6.35
CA SER A 49 1.69 6.76 -7.58
C SER A 49 0.97 7.93 -8.26
N GLY A 50 -0.12 8.44 -7.65
CA GLY A 50 -0.95 9.53 -8.17
C GLY A 50 -1.94 9.12 -9.26
N ARG A 51 -2.15 7.82 -9.52
CA ARG A 51 -3.07 7.32 -10.54
C ARG A 51 -4.50 7.30 -9.98
N SER A 52 -5.45 7.73 -10.82
CA SER A 52 -6.87 7.54 -10.55
C SER A 52 -7.28 6.10 -10.91
N VAL A 53 -7.69 5.34 -9.91
CA VAL A 53 -8.09 3.93 -10.06
C VAL A 53 -9.60 3.80 -9.85
N THR A 54 -10.31 3.26 -10.83
CA THR A 54 -11.73 2.93 -10.69
C THR A 54 -11.87 1.57 -10.03
N ILE A 55 -12.52 1.52 -8.88
CA ILE A 55 -12.76 0.29 -8.10
C ILE A 55 -14.26 0.09 -7.87
N PRO A 56 -14.74 -1.14 -7.62
CA PRO A 56 -16.08 -1.36 -7.11
C PRO A 56 -16.34 -0.55 -5.83
N ALA A 57 -17.55 -0.02 -5.66
CA ALA A 57 -17.91 0.72 -4.45
C ALA A 57 -17.72 -0.13 -3.18
N LYS A 58 -17.91 -1.45 -3.29
CA LYS A 58 -17.66 -2.42 -2.24
C LYS A 58 -16.69 -3.50 -2.73
N ILE A 59 -15.59 -3.67 -2.03
CA ILE A 59 -14.60 -4.71 -2.31
C ILE A 59 -14.92 -5.94 -1.45
N GLU A 60 -15.30 -7.03 -2.10
CA GLU A 60 -15.62 -8.31 -1.46
C GLU A 60 -14.48 -9.34 -1.62
N ARG A 61 -13.62 -9.15 -2.61
CA ARG A 61 -12.54 -10.09 -2.95
C ARG A 61 -11.32 -9.32 -3.42
N PHE A 62 -10.21 -9.45 -2.73
CA PHE A 62 -8.96 -8.82 -3.15
C PHE A 62 -7.75 -9.73 -2.92
N VAL A 63 -6.66 -9.41 -3.60
CA VAL A 63 -5.35 -10.05 -3.46
C VAL A 63 -4.35 -9.01 -2.95
N SER A 64 -3.44 -9.42 -2.08
CA SER A 64 -2.34 -8.61 -1.58
C SER A 64 -1.00 -9.19 -2.03
N LEU A 65 -0.20 -8.41 -2.75
CA LEU A 65 1.10 -8.84 -3.26
C LEU A 65 2.28 -8.41 -2.37
N ALA A 66 1.99 -7.90 -1.16
CA ALA A 66 3.04 -7.53 -0.22
C ALA A 66 2.63 -7.80 1.24
N PRO A 67 3.58 -8.16 2.12
CA PRO A 67 3.30 -8.43 3.53
C PRO A 67 2.68 -7.25 4.28
N ASN A 68 3.19 -6.03 4.12
CA ASN A 68 2.66 -4.82 4.76
C ASN A 68 1.18 -4.57 4.42
N LEU A 69 0.79 -4.76 3.15
CA LEU A 69 -0.59 -4.60 2.69
C LEU A 69 -1.51 -5.67 3.28
N THR A 70 -1.00 -6.90 3.40
CA THR A 70 -1.69 -7.98 4.10
C THR A 70 -1.91 -7.64 5.57
N GLU A 71 -0.88 -7.13 6.25
CA GLU A 71 -0.96 -6.72 7.66
C GLU A 71 -1.96 -5.58 7.87
N ILE A 72 -1.95 -4.55 7.02
CA ILE A 72 -2.93 -3.44 7.06
C ILE A 72 -4.34 -4.01 6.87
N ALA A 73 -4.56 -4.85 5.85
CA ALA A 73 -5.87 -5.42 5.56
C ALA A 73 -6.46 -6.19 6.75
N PHE A 74 -5.65 -6.98 7.45
CA PHE A 74 -6.08 -7.67 8.68
C PHE A 74 -6.32 -6.69 9.83
N ALA A 75 -5.44 -5.71 10.01
CA ALA A 75 -5.51 -4.74 11.11
C ALA A 75 -6.75 -3.85 11.03
N VAL A 76 -7.20 -3.51 9.81
CA VAL A 76 -8.45 -2.77 9.59
C VAL A 76 -9.71 -3.65 9.51
N GLY A 77 -9.59 -4.96 9.74
CA GLY A 77 -10.73 -5.89 9.76
C GLY A 77 -11.22 -6.35 8.38
N ALA A 78 -10.39 -6.20 7.33
CA ALA A 78 -10.74 -6.65 5.97
C ALA A 78 -10.21 -8.05 5.61
N GLY A 79 -9.52 -8.73 6.54
CA GLY A 79 -8.82 -9.98 6.30
C GLY A 79 -9.68 -11.13 5.76
N ASP A 80 -10.97 -11.18 6.09
CA ASP A 80 -11.89 -12.23 5.59
C ASP A 80 -12.18 -12.13 4.09
N ARG A 81 -11.91 -10.98 3.48
CA ARG A 81 -12.09 -10.71 2.05
C ARG A 81 -10.79 -10.88 1.25
N LEU A 82 -9.67 -11.12 1.93
CA LEU A 82 -8.38 -11.41 1.32
C LEU A 82 -8.35 -12.86 0.83
N ILE A 83 -8.34 -13.05 -0.49
CA ILE A 83 -8.46 -14.36 -1.13
C ILE A 83 -7.15 -14.91 -1.67
N GLY A 84 -6.10 -14.09 -1.74
CA GLY A 84 -4.77 -14.48 -2.18
C GLY A 84 -3.71 -13.55 -1.62
N ASN A 85 -2.53 -14.09 -1.29
CA ASN A 85 -1.38 -13.32 -0.86
C ASN A 85 -0.07 -14.00 -1.26
N THR A 86 1.08 -13.35 -0.99
CA THR A 86 2.40 -13.91 -1.30
C THR A 86 2.90 -14.89 -0.23
N THR A 87 3.93 -15.68 -0.56
CA THR A 87 4.56 -16.61 0.37
C THR A 87 5.20 -15.91 1.57
N PHE A 88 5.56 -14.62 1.44
CA PHE A 88 6.12 -13.81 2.53
C PHE A 88 5.06 -13.24 3.50
N CYS A 89 3.77 -13.35 3.17
CA CYS A 89 2.68 -12.90 4.05
C CYS A 89 2.43 -13.91 5.15
N ASN A 90 3.16 -13.78 6.26
CA ASN A 90 3.17 -14.69 7.40
C ASN A 90 2.51 -14.11 8.67
N TYR A 91 2.06 -12.85 8.63
CA TYR A 91 1.41 -12.18 9.76
C TYR A 91 0.10 -11.47 9.32
N PRO A 92 -0.95 -11.53 10.17
CA PRO A 92 -1.09 -12.39 11.36
C PRO A 92 -1.09 -13.88 10.99
N GLU A 93 -1.13 -14.79 11.97
CA GLU A 93 -1.06 -16.23 11.70
C GLU A 93 -2.07 -16.70 10.64
N ARG A 94 -3.29 -16.13 10.65
CA ARG A 94 -4.33 -16.37 9.63
C ARG A 94 -3.90 -16.09 8.19
N ALA A 95 -2.94 -15.19 7.97
CA ALA A 95 -2.43 -14.88 6.63
C ALA A 95 -1.72 -16.07 5.99
N LYS A 96 -1.16 -17.00 6.79
CA LYS A 96 -0.47 -18.19 6.30
C LYS A 96 -1.40 -19.15 5.58
N SER A 97 -2.67 -19.22 5.98
CA SER A 97 -3.68 -20.12 5.38
C SER A 97 -4.32 -19.57 4.09
N ILE A 98 -4.07 -18.33 3.73
CA ILE A 98 -4.57 -17.71 2.50
C ILE A 98 -3.84 -18.30 1.28
N ALA A 99 -4.56 -18.50 0.16
CA ALA A 99 -3.99 -19.02 -1.08
C ALA A 99 -2.76 -18.22 -1.54
N LYS A 100 -1.66 -18.92 -1.86
CA LYS A 100 -0.40 -18.29 -2.25
C LYS A 100 -0.35 -18.08 -3.76
N VAL A 101 -0.15 -16.82 -4.19
CA VAL A 101 -0.07 -16.42 -5.60
C VAL A 101 1.37 -16.21 -6.09
N GLY A 102 2.34 -16.75 -5.43
CA GLY A 102 3.77 -16.58 -5.70
C GLY A 102 4.46 -15.79 -4.59
N ASP A 103 5.64 -15.26 -4.86
CA ASP A 103 6.33 -14.36 -3.95
C ASP A 103 6.12 -12.87 -4.32
N THR A 104 6.73 -11.95 -3.59
CA THR A 104 6.56 -10.51 -3.83
C THR A 104 7.29 -10.04 -5.10
N LEU A 105 8.34 -10.72 -5.53
CA LEU A 105 9.12 -10.36 -6.72
C LEU A 105 8.63 -11.09 -7.98
N GLN A 106 8.05 -12.28 -7.81
CA GLN A 106 7.57 -13.13 -8.90
C GLN A 106 6.19 -13.69 -8.59
N PRO A 107 5.15 -12.82 -8.54
CA PRO A 107 3.77 -13.29 -8.40
C PRO A 107 3.32 -14.00 -9.69
N SER A 108 2.49 -15.05 -9.57
CA SER A 108 1.91 -15.75 -10.71
C SER A 108 0.61 -15.07 -11.13
N ILE A 109 0.60 -14.54 -12.34
CA ILE A 109 -0.58 -13.90 -12.92
C ILE A 109 -1.73 -14.91 -13.08
N GLU A 110 -1.46 -16.14 -13.50
CA GLU A 110 -2.47 -17.17 -13.67
C GLU A 110 -3.17 -17.50 -12.36
N ARG A 111 -2.41 -17.58 -11.25
CA ARG A 111 -2.98 -17.80 -9.93
C ARG A 111 -3.83 -16.62 -9.46
N VAL A 112 -3.38 -15.38 -9.72
CA VAL A 112 -4.16 -14.19 -9.40
C VAL A 112 -5.46 -14.17 -10.20
N LEU A 113 -5.40 -14.40 -11.53
CA LEU A 113 -6.59 -14.45 -12.40
C LEU A 113 -7.56 -15.55 -12.00
N ALA A 114 -7.07 -16.74 -11.65
CA ALA A 114 -7.90 -17.87 -11.20
C ALA A 114 -8.71 -17.55 -9.95
N LEU A 115 -8.20 -16.69 -9.07
CA LEU A 115 -8.91 -16.22 -7.86
C LEU A 115 -10.01 -15.19 -8.18
N LYS A 116 -10.04 -14.60 -9.38
CA LYS A 116 -11.03 -13.57 -9.81
C LYS A 116 -11.17 -12.45 -8.76
N PRO A 117 -10.10 -11.74 -8.40
CA PRO A 117 -10.17 -10.61 -7.48
C PRO A 117 -10.83 -9.41 -8.16
N GLN A 118 -11.44 -8.54 -7.36
CA GLN A 118 -11.93 -7.23 -7.79
C GLN A 118 -10.84 -6.17 -7.71
N LEU A 119 -9.85 -6.39 -6.83
CA LEU A 119 -8.75 -5.47 -6.55
C LEU A 119 -7.48 -6.27 -6.24
N VAL A 120 -6.35 -5.79 -6.72
CA VAL A 120 -5.01 -6.25 -6.33
C VAL A 120 -4.26 -5.10 -5.69
N LEU A 121 -3.78 -5.32 -4.46
CA LEU A 121 -2.92 -4.39 -3.73
C LEU A 121 -1.46 -4.72 -4.05
N VAL A 122 -0.70 -3.71 -4.47
CA VAL A 122 0.69 -3.82 -4.93
C VAL A 122 1.58 -2.84 -4.17
N SER A 123 2.80 -3.24 -3.84
CA SER A 123 3.83 -2.33 -3.35
C SER A 123 4.83 -2.01 -4.48
N THR A 124 5.31 -0.77 -4.54
CA THR A 124 6.32 -0.33 -5.54
C THR A 124 7.67 -1.02 -5.40
N ALA A 125 7.94 -1.67 -4.26
CA ALA A 125 9.16 -2.44 -4.05
C ALA A 125 9.39 -3.57 -5.08
N SER A 126 8.41 -3.83 -5.94
CA SER A 126 8.45 -4.87 -6.96
C SER A 126 8.51 -4.26 -8.37
N GLN A 127 9.43 -4.76 -9.21
CA GLN A 127 9.55 -4.38 -10.63
C GLN A 127 8.37 -4.94 -11.45
N LEU A 128 7.12 -4.62 -11.05
CA LEU A 128 5.90 -5.28 -11.52
C LEU A 128 5.19 -4.56 -12.66
N GLN A 129 5.82 -3.63 -13.40
CA GLN A 129 5.10 -2.85 -14.41
C GLN A 129 4.44 -3.75 -15.48
N ALA A 130 5.16 -4.76 -15.99
CA ALA A 130 4.59 -5.70 -16.97
C ALA A 130 3.44 -6.53 -16.37
N PHE A 131 3.56 -6.92 -15.09
CA PHE A 131 2.54 -7.66 -14.37
C PHE A 131 1.28 -6.80 -14.12
N THR A 132 1.45 -5.52 -13.75
CA THR A 132 0.32 -4.61 -13.53
C THR A 132 -0.44 -4.37 -14.83
N THR A 133 0.26 -4.14 -15.95
CA THR A 133 -0.37 -3.97 -17.26
C THR A 133 -1.23 -5.19 -17.65
N GLN A 134 -0.72 -6.40 -17.46
CA GLN A 134 -1.47 -7.62 -17.76
C GLN A 134 -2.74 -7.77 -16.91
N LEU A 135 -2.71 -7.41 -15.63
CA LEU A 135 -3.92 -7.45 -14.78
C LEU A 135 -4.95 -6.40 -15.20
N GLU A 136 -4.51 -5.20 -15.57
CA GLU A 136 -5.38 -4.13 -16.08
C GLU A 136 -6.06 -4.53 -17.41
N GLU A 137 -5.35 -5.21 -18.31
CA GLU A 137 -5.91 -5.78 -19.55
C GLU A 137 -7.01 -6.81 -19.28
N HIS A 138 -6.99 -7.49 -18.13
CA HIS A 138 -8.04 -8.39 -17.68
C HIS A 138 -9.15 -7.70 -16.85
N GLY A 139 -9.15 -6.37 -16.79
CA GLY A 139 -10.16 -5.57 -16.08
C GLY A 139 -10.07 -5.66 -14.56
N ILE A 140 -8.92 -6.05 -14.01
CA ILE A 140 -8.67 -6.10 -12.56
C ILE A 140 -8.09 -4.75 -12.12
N ALA A 141 -8.73 -4.12 -11.15
CA ALA A 141 -8.23 -2.88 -10.56
C ALA A 141 -6.96 -3.13 -9.74
N LEU A 142 -5.99 -2.20 -9.84
CA LEU A 142 -4.75 -2.23 -9.08
C LEU A 142 -4.61 -0.97 -8.24
N TYR A 143 -4.20 -1.13 -7.00
CA TYR A 143 -3.87 -0.06 -6.08
C TYR A 143 -2.40 -0.16 -5.67
N ILE A 144 -1.61 0.85 -6.01
CA ILE A 144 -0.18 0.91 -5.70
C ILE A 144 0.01 1.65 -4.37
N ASN A 145 0.85 1.07 -3.50
CA ASN A 145 1.24 1.65 -2.20
C ASN A 145 2.76 1.79 -2.13
N ASP A 146 3.24 2.99 -1.74
CA ASP A 146 4.67 3.34 -1.73
C ASP A 146 5.07 4.26 -0.56
N PRO A 147 4.92 3.84 0.69
CA PRO A 147 5.28 4.65 1.84
C PRO A 147 6.80 4.80 1.98
N GLN A 148 7.28 6.04 2.18
CA GLN A 148 8.68 6.41 2.37
C GLN A 148 8.99 6.85 3.82
N SER A 149 7.97 7.04 4.64
CA SER A 149 8.06 7.47 6.03
C SER A 149 7.00 6.80 6.90
N LEU A 150 7.11 6.95 8.22
CA LEU A 150 6.08 6.48 9.16
C LEU A 150 4.74 7.22 8.94
N GLU A 151 4.78 8.51 8.58
CA GLU A 151 3.56 9.25 8.26
C GLU A 151 2.89 8.72 6.97
N ASP A 152 3.66 8.32 5.97
CA ASP A 152 3.11 7.70 4.77
C ASP A 152 2.49 6.33 5.09
N VAL A 153 3.04 5.57 6.05
CA VAL A 153 2.41 4.34 6.54
C VAL A 153 1.06 4.66 7.20
N PHE A 154 0.97 5.73 7.98
CA PHE A 154 -0.31 6.16 8.56
C PHE A 154 -1.31 6.61 7.49
N LEU A 155 -0.84 7.29 6.45
CA LEU A 155 -1.66 7.64 5.29
C LEU A 155 -2.11 6.37 4.53
N SER A 156 -1.22 5.40 4.33
CA SER A 156 -1.54 4.09 3.73
C SER A 156 -2.64 3.35 4.51
N ILE A 157 -2.59 3.36 5.84
CA ILE A 157 -3.63 2.77 6.69
C ILE A 157 -4.98 3.48 6.47
N THR A 158 -4.98 4.83 6.39
CA THR A 158 -6.18 5.62 6.09
C THR A 158 -6.75 5.24 4.73
N ASN A 159 -5.93 5.34 3.69
CA ASN A 159 -6.34 5.11 2.30
C ASN A 159 -6.84 3.67 2.08
N LEU A 160 -6.11 2.68 2.62
CA LEU A 160 -6.53 1.28 2.52
C LEU A 160 -7.77 0.99 3.37
N GLY A 161 -7.94 1.68 4.50
CA GLY A 161 -9.19 1.66 5.26
C GLY A 161 -10.38 2.08 4.41
N ASP A 162 -10.24 3.18 3.67
CA ASP A 162 -11.27 3.66 2.75
C ASP A 162 -11.45 2.69 1.56
N VAL A 163 -10.35 2.31 0.89
CA VAL A 163 -10.37 1.37 -0.25
C VAL A 163 -11.05 0.06 0.12
N LEU A 164 -10.78 -0.46 1.31
CA LEU A 164 -11.35 -1.71 1.82
C LEU A 164 -12.67 -1.53 2.59
N ASN A 165 -13.31 -0.36 2.55
CA ASN A 165 -14.56 -0.05 3.24
C ASN A 165 -14.51 -0.28 4.77
N GLN A 166 -13.40 0.12 5.40
CA GLN A 166 -13.14 -0.01 6.85
C GLN A 166 -12.60 1.31 7.46
N PRO A 167 -13.15 2.50 7.15
CA PRO A 167 -12.57 3.78 7.58
C PRO A 167 -12.59 3.95 9.10
N ALA A 168 -13.62 3.46 9.81
CA ALA A 168 -13.71 3.56 11.25
C ALA A 168 -12.60 2.75 11.95
N ALA A 169 -12.39 1.49 11.53
CA ALA A 169 -11.34 0.63 12.09
C ALA A 169 -9.93 1.20 11.80
N ALA A 170 -9.71 1.75 10.60
CA ALA A 170 -8.47 2.44 10.26
C ALA A 170 -8.22 3.66 11.17
N SER A 171 -9.25 4.48 11.43
CA SER A 171 -9.16 5.63 12.33
C SER A 171 -8.79 5.20 13.77
N ASP A 172 -9.41 4.14 14.28
CA ASP A 172 -9.14 3.67 15.64
C ASP A 172 -7.74 3.04 15.77
N LEU A 173 -7.29 2.29 14.76
CA LEU A 173 -5.92 1.81 14.67
C LEU A 173 -4.92 2.97 14.67
N LEU A 174 -5.15 4.00 13.86
CA LEU A 174 -4.28 5.17 13.77
C LEU A 174 -4.16 5.94 15.08
N LYS A 175 -5.26 6.12 15.84
CA LYS A 175 -5.21 6.74 17.17
C LYS A 175 -4.24 5.99 18.09
N GLN A 176 -4.29 4.65 18.08
CA GLN A 176 -3.39 3.83 18.90
C GLN A 176 -1.93 3.94 18.46
N LEU A 177 -1.67 3.83 17.15
CA LEU A 177 -0.32 3.90 16.60
C LEU A 177 0.31 5.28 16.83
N ARG A 178 -0.44 6.37 16.60
CA ARG A 178 0.03 7.74 16.86
C ARG A 178 0.33 7.96 18.34
N ALA A 179 -0.53 7.54 19.24
CA ALA A 179 -0.30 7.67 20.69
C ALA A 179 0.99 6.94 21.12
N ARG A 180 1.28 5.76 20.57
CA ARG A 180 2.52 5.00 20.83
C ARG A 180 3.74 5.72 20.25
N THR A 181 3.66 6.21 19.01
CA THR A 181 4.72 6.99 18.37
C THR A 181 5.07 8.24 19.19
N GLU A 182 4.07 9.03 19.57
CA GLU A 182 4.26 10.22 20.40
C GLU A 182 4.85 9.90 21.77
N ALA A 183 4.51 8.75 22.36
CA ALA A 183 5.10 8.32 23.63
C ALA A 183 6.60 8.05 23.47
N VAL A 184 7.03 7.41 22.37
CA VAL A 184 8.45 7.23 22.07
C VAL A 184 9.15 8.58 21.89
N GLU A 185 8.60 9.45 21.04
CA GLU A 185 9.20 10.77 20.73
C GLU A 185 9.35 11.61 21.99
N ARG A 186 8.35 11.62 22.89
CA ARG A 186 8.44 12.31 24.19
C ARG A 186 9.51 11.72 25.08
N ALA A 187 9.66 10.39 25.10
CA ALA A 187 10.65 9.73 25.96
C ALA A 187 12.09 10.04 25.54
N VAL A 188 12.34 10.26 24.25
CA VAL A 188 13.68 10.54 23.71
C VAL A 188 13.94 12.03 23.48
N ALA A 189 12.93 12.90 23.70
CA ALA A 189 13.06 14.34 23.50
C ALA A 189 14.17 14.95 24.34
N GLY A 190 15.00 15.82 23.73
CA GLY A 190 16.11 16.51 24.39
C GLY A 190 17.32 15.64 24.72
N ARG A 191 17.30 14.35 24.38
CA ARG A 191 18.46 13.45 24.57
C ARG A 191 19.49 13.66 23.45
N PRO A 192 20.79 13.43 23.73
CA PRO A 192 21.82 13.42 22.68
C PRO A 192 21.48 12.39 21.61
N ARG A 193 21.60 12.78 20.33
CA ARG A 193 21.37 11.85 19.23
C ARG A 193 22.51 10.85 19.13
N VAL A 194 22.15 9.57 19.01
CA VAL A 194 23.06 8.44 18.90
C VAL A 194 23.35 8.16 17.44
N ARG A 195 24.62 8.02 17.02
CA ARG A 195 25.01 7.70 15.65
C ARG A 195 24.76 6.22 15.36
N VAL A 196 23.83 5.94 14.42
CA VAL A 196 23.32 4.60 14.13
C VAL A 196 23.70 4.17 12.73
N PHE A 197 24.29 2.99 12.60
CA PHE A 197 24.41 2.25 11.33
C PHE A 197 23.33 1.17 11.29
N PHE A 198 22.50 1.20 10.26
CA PHE A 198 21.55 0.12 9.97
C PHE A 198 22.16 -0.83 8.95
N GLN A 199 22.39 -2.09 9.32
CA GLN A 199 22.91 -3.13 8.44
C GLN A 199 21.75 -3.99 7.94
N LEU A 200 21.29 -3.74 6.70
CA LEU A 200 20.24 -4.53 6.04
C LEU A 200 20.79 -5.91 5.62
N SER A 201 22.00 -5.93 5.04
CA SER A 201 22.73 -7.16 4.68
C SER A 201 24.22 -6.94 4.85
N GLY A 202 25.01 -8.02 4.86
CA GLY A 202 26.45 -7.96 5.08
C GLY A 202 27.28 -8.04 3.81
N GLN A 203 26.86 -8.83 2.79
CA GLN A 203 27.57 -9.02 1.52
C GLN A 203 26.57 -9.31 0.39
N PRO A 204 26.34 -8.34 -0.53
CA PRO A 204 26.88 -6.97 -0.47
C PRO A 204 26.30 -6.18 0.72
N LEU A 205 27.05 -5.17 1.19
CA LEU A 205 26.62 -4.35 2.31
C LEU A 205 25.55 -3.36 1.84
N TYR A 206 24.31 -3.59 2.26
CA TYR A 206 23.20 -2.66 2.08
C TYR A 206 22.81 -2.00 3.41
N THR A 207 22.38 -0.74 3.32
CA THR A 207 21.94 0.06 4.46
C THR A 207 20.68 0.86 4.11
N ALA A 208 20.20 1.71 5.01
CA ALA A 208 19.09 2.64 4.78
C ALA A 208 19.65 4.04 4.53
N GLY A 209 19.26 4.67 3.41
CA GLY A 209 19.56 6.06 3.09
C GLY A 209 18.41 7.01 3.45
N ASN A 210 18.46 8.26 2.98
CA ASN A 210 17.55 9.32 3.43
C ASN A 210 16.09 9.15 2.96
N THR A 211 15.86 8.44 1.88
CA THR A 211 14.50 8.16 1.37
C THR A 211 13.92 6.84 1.92
N SER A 212 14.59 6.20 2.90
CA SER A 212 14.08 5.02 3.57
C SER A 212 13.29 5.38 4.83
N PHE A 213 12.13 4.74 5.01
CA PHE A 213 11.36 4.83 6.25
C PHE A 213 12.15 4.37 7.48
N VAL A 214 13.16 3.50 7.32
CA VAL A 214 14.05 3.08 8.44
C VAL A 214 14.88 4.25 8.96
N THR A 215 15.41 5.10 8.07
CA THR A 215 16.13 6.31 8.48
C THR A 215 15.18 7.24 9.27
N ASN A 216 13.95 7.41 8.80
CA ASN A 216 12.93 8.17 9.52
C ASN A 216 12.63 7.59 10.92
N LEU A 217 12.54 6.23 11.06
CA LEU A 217 12.37 5.59 12.37
C LEU A 217 13.56 5.83 13.31
N ILE A 218 14.80 5.71 12.78
CA ILE A 218 16.01 5.98 13.57
C ILE A 218 15.98 7.40 14.14
N GLU A 219 15.61 8.39 13.32
CA GLU A 219 15.54 9.79 13.73
C GLU A 219 14.46 10.05 14.78
N ARG A 220 13.25 9.47 14.61
CA ARG A 220 12.15 9.53 15.57
C ARG A 220 12.48 8.84 16.89
N ALA A 221 13.32 7.79 16.83
CA ALA A 221 13.83 7.08 18.00
C ALA A 221 14.95 7.82 18.75
N GLY A 222 15.32 9.04 18.37
CA GLY A 222 16.40 9.82 18.98
C GLY A 222 17.79 9.46 18.44
N GLY A 223 17.87 8.73 17.32
CA GLY A 223 19.11 8.43 16.62
C GLY A 223 19.47 9.47 15.55
N GLN A 224 20.65 9.29 14.96
CA GLN A 224 21.12 9.93 13.75
C GLN A 224 21.63 8.82 12.83
N SER A 225 20.95 8.57 11.71
CA SER A 225 21.47 7.62 10.73
C SER A 225 22.77 8.16 10.14
N VAL A 226 23.83 7.33 10.15
CA VAL A 226 25.15 7.71 9.59
C VAL A 226 25.15 7.74 8.06
N THR A 227 24.08 7.31 7.43
CA THR A 227 23.85 7.29 5.98
C THR A 227 22.70 8.19 5.54
N ALA A 228 22.26 9.13 6.40
CA ALA A 228 21.19 10.08 6.11
C ALA A 228 21.48 11.04 4.93
N GLU A 229 22.74 11.18 4.52
CA GLU A 229 23.12 12.01 3.37
C GLU A 229 23.05 11.26 2.03
N VAL A 230 22.82 9.93 2.03
CA VAL A 230 22.76 9.14 0.81
C VAL A 230 21.35 9.18 0.25
N ASN A 231 21.19 9.77 -0.94
CA ASN A 231 19.89 9.98 -1.57
C ASN A 231 19.36 8.74 -2.32
N GLU A 232 19.24 7.65 -1.61
CA GLU A 232 18.66 6.38 -2.04
C GLU A 232 17.91 5.77 -0.86
N ALA A 233 16.92 4.90 -1.11
CA ALA A 233 16.23 4.19 -0.02
C ALA A 233 17.13 3.09 0.58
N TRP A 234 17.76 2.30 -0.28
CA TRP A 234 18.55 1.12 0.09
C TRP A 234 19.89 1.12 -0.62
N PRO A 235 20.80 2.03 -0.30
CA PRO A 235 22.09 2.13 -0.97
C PRO A 235 23.01 0.95 -0.63
N ARG A 236 23.80 0.55 -1.62
CA ARG A 236 24.97 -0.29 -1.42
C ARG A 236 26.13 0.58 -0.93
N LEU A 237 26.70 0.21 0.21
CA LEU A 237 27.81 0.97 0.80
C LEU A 237 29.13 0.25 0.59
N SER A 238 30.21 1.01 0.33
CA SER A 238 31.57 0.44 0.33
C SER A 238 32.07 0.23 1.76
N ASP A 239 33.05 -0.66 1.93
CA ASP A 239 33.68 -0.92 3.22
C ASP A 239 34.38 0.32 3.78
N GLU A 240 34.95 1.17 2.92
CA GLU A 240 35.61 2.43 3.29
C GLU A 240 34.59 3.45 3.84
N ALA A 241 33.46 3.59 3.17
CA ALA A 241 32.39 4.48 3.62
C ALA A 241 31.78 3.99 4.95
N ALA A 242 31.59 2.68 5.10
CA ALA A 242 31.11 2.10 6.34
C ALA A 242 32.10 2.33 7.49
N LEU A 243 33.40 2.11 7.26
CA LEU A 243 34.45 2.38 8.24
C LEU A 243 34.49 3.86 8.65
N ALA A 244 34.41 4.77 7.70
CA ALA A 244 34.41 6.21 7.93
C ALA A 244 33.20 6.69 8.72
N SER A 245 32.09 5.98 8.69
CA SER A 245 30.83 6.36 9.35
C SER A 245 30.90 6.33 10.88
N ARG A 246 31.82 5.55 11.49
CA ARG A 246 32.09 5.46 12.94
C ARG A 246 30.81 5.43 13.81
N PRO A 247 29.91 4.48 13.63
CA PRO A 247 28.65 4.40 14.37
C PRO A 247 28.90 4.09 15.87
N GLU A 248 28.03 4.61 16.73
CA GLU A 248 27.97 4.29 18.16
C GLU A 248 27.06 3.09 18.45
N VAL A 249 26.14 2.81 17.51
CA VAL A 249 25.20 1.70 17.53
C VAL A 249 25.16 1.07 16.13
N VAL A 250 25.09 -0.26 16.07
CA VAL A 250 24.73 -1.01 14.87
C VAL A 250 23.45 -1.77 15.13
N ILE A 251 22.46 -1.56 14.25
CA ILE A 251 21.22 -2.32 14.20
C ILE A 251 21.31 -3.31 13.05
N MET A 252 21.12 -4.59 13.35
CA MET A 252 21.08 -5.71 12.41
C MET A 252 19.70 -6.35 12.46
N LEU A 253 19.36 -7.11 11.43
CA LEU A 253 18.06 -7.77 11.33
C LEU A 253 18.16 -9.25 11.69
N SER A 254 17.11 -9.80 12.29
CA SER A 254 16.86 -11.24 12.38
C SER A 254 15.65 -11.62 11.53
N GLY A 255 15.47 -12.92 11.30
CA GLY A 255 14.28 -13.46 10.63
C GLY A 255 14.52 -13.88 9.18
N GLU A 256 13.54 -14.59 8.62
CA GLU A 256 13.62 -15.23 7.30
C GLU A 256 13.25 -14.31 6.15
N SER A 257 12.68 -13.15 6.42
CA SER A 257 11.98 -12.29 5.46
C SER A 257 12.83 -11.70 4.35
N MET A 258 14.16 -11.68 4.53
CA MET A 258 15.10 -11.14 3.55
C MET A 258 16.02 -12.20 2.96
N GLY A 259 15.72 -13.51 3.13
CA GLY A 259 16.67 -14.57 2.77
C GLY A 259 17.99 -14.48 3.54
N ALA A 260 18.01 -13.64 4.57
CA ALA A 260 19.18 -13.43 5.40
C ALA A 260 19.34 -14.64 6.30
N ALA A 261 20.46 -15.34 6.14
CA ALA A 261 20.88 -16.38 7.05
C ALA A 261 20.78 -15.88 8.50
N ALA A 262 20.26 -16.71 9.39
CA ALA A 262 20.00 -16.46 10.81
C ALA A 262 21.23 -16.00 11.65
N ASN A 263 22.34 -15.62 11.02
CA ASN A 263 23.61 -15.23 11.61
C ASN A 263 24.17 -13.97 10.93
N LEU A 264 23.40 -12.87 10.91
CA LEU A 264 23.98 -11.60 10.51
C LEU A 264 25.07 -11.20 11.52
N LYS A 265 26.32 -11.31 11.08
CA LYS A 265 27.46 -10.75 11.79
C LYS A 265 27.66 -9.31 11.33
N VAL A 266 28.12 -8.47 12.26
CA VAL A 266 28.55 -7.11 11.90
C VAL A 266 29.56 -7.21 10.77
N THR A 267 29.39 -6.42 9.71
CA THR A 267 30.30 -6.36 8.57
C THR A 267 31.74 -6.13 9.01
N ARG A 268 32.69 -6.70 8.26
CA ARG A 268 34.15 -6.56 8.58
C ARG A 268 34.56 -5.10 8.69
N ALA A 269 34.02 -4.21 7.88
CA ALA A 269 34.30 -2.79 7.90
C ALA A 269 33.98 -2.11 9.23
N LEU A 270 33.00 -2.61 10.00
CA LEU A 270 32.57 -2.05 11.29
C LEU A 270 33.17 -2.71 12.52
N GLN A 271 34.06 -3.72 12.36
CA GLN A 271 34.65 -4.47 13.48
C GLN A 271 35.42 -3.59 14.48
N ASN A 272 35.99 -2.46 14.02
CA ASN A 272 36.71 -1.51 14.85
C ASN A 272 35.88 -0.24 15.19
N SER A 273 34.55 -0.27 14.93
CA SER A 273 33.68 0.85 15.23
C SER A 273 33.50 1.08 16.74
N PRO A 274 33.11 2.28 17.19
CA PRO A 274 32.70 2.52 18.56
C PRO A 274 31.61 1.54 19.03
N ALA A 275 30.63 1.23 18.18
CA ALA A 275 29.55 0.29 18.47
C ALA A 275 30.07 -1.11 18.89
N VAL A 276 31.04 -1.65 18.16
CA VAL A 276 31.62 -2.96 18.49
C VAL A 276 32.42 -2.91 19.77
N ARG A 277 33.25 -1.85 19.98
CA ARG A 277 34.04 -1.70 21.20
C ARG A 277 33.20 -1.55 22.46
N THR A 278 32.01 -0.94 22.35
CA THR A 278 31.09 -0.74 23.49
C THR A 278 30.02 -1.82 23.60
N GLY A 279 30.00 -2.79 22.68
CA GLY A 279 29.00 -3.86 22.65
C GLY A 279 27.58 -3.39 22.28
N ARG A 280 27.41 -2.19 21.70
CA ARG A 280 26.09 -1.65 21.31
C ARG A 280 25.68 -2.17 19.93
N LEU A 281 25.46 -3.48 19.87
CA LEU A 281 25.03 -4.23 18.70
C LEU A 281 23.66 -4.83 18.98
N TYR A 282 22.65 -4.40 18.23
CA TYR A 282 21.28 -4.83 18.43
C TYR A 282 20.77 -5.59 17.23
N VAL A 283 20.02 -6.64 17.50
CA VAL A 283 19.35 -7.46 16.47
C VAL A 283 17.86 -7.27 16.66
N ILE A 284 17.18 -6.76 15.64
CA ILE A 284 15.74 -6.52 15.62
C ILE A 284 15.12 -7.43 14.55
N ASP A 285 13.89 -7.90 14.81
CA ASP A 285 13.14 -8.68 13.81
C ASP A 285 12.99 -7.86 12.52
N GLY A 286 13.48 -8.41 11.41
CA GLY A 286 13.44 -7.76 10.11
C GLY A 286 12.03 -7.42 9.66
N ASP A 287 11.03 -8.23 10.01
CA ASP A 287 9.63 -7.97 9.67
C ASP A 287 9.10 -6.66 10.28
N LEU A 288 9.66 -6.20 11.39
CA LEU A 288 9.30 -4.94 12.04
C LEU A 288 9.95 -3.71 11.40
N LEU A 289 11.07 -3.90 10.68
CA LEU A 289 11.85 -2.80 10.10
C LEU A 289 11.90 -2.78 8.58
N THR A 290 11.38 -3.81 7.89
CA THR A 290 11.38 -3.88 6.43
C THR A 290 9.99 -3.94 5.80
N ARG A 291 8.95 -3.99 6.64
CA ARG A 291 7.55 -3.99 6.20
C ARG A 291 6.87 -2.70 6.64
N PRO A 292 6.64 -1.75 5.74
CA PRO A 292 6.00 -0.47 6.09
C PRO A 292 4.50 -0.66 6.34
N GLY A 293 4.16 -1.20 7.50
CA GLY A 293 2.82 -1.53 7.98
C GLY A 293 2.62 -1.16 9.46
N PRO A 294 1.52 -1.60 10.09
CA PRO A 294 1.18 -1.21 11.46
C PRO A 294 2.26 -1.57 12.49
N ARG A 295 2.98 -2.69 12.28
CA ARG A 295 4.05 -3.15 13.18
C ARG A 295 5.34 -2.33 13.09
N LEU A 296 5.43 -1.38 12.14
CA LEU A 296 6.57 -0.46 12.07
C LEU A 296 6.73 0.36 13.36
N VAL A 297 5.62 0.62 14.09
CA VAL A 297 5.66 1.27 15.41
C VAL A 297 6.32 0.37 16.47
N ASP A 298 6.15 -0.96 16.39
CA ASP A 298 6.88 -1.90 17.27
C ASP A 298 8.39 -1.82 17.00
N GLY A 299 8.77 -1.68 15.71
CA GLY A 299 10.14 -1.44 15.30
C GLY A 299 10.71 -0.12 15.85
N LEU A 300 9.94 0.96 15.77
CA LEU A 300 10.29 2.27 16.35
C LEU A 300 10.56 2.16 17.86
N GLU A 301 9.69 1.50 18.61
CA GLU A 301 9.85 1.27 20.04
C GLU A 301 11.12 0.47 20.37
N GLN A 302 11.42 -0.59 19.58
CA GLN A 302 12.62 -1.38 19.78
C GLN A 302 13.90 -0.60 19.47
N ILE A 303 13.91 0.22 18.39
CA ILE A 303 15.03 1.12 18.10
C ILE A 303 15.23 2.08 19.27
N ALA A 304 14.18 2.78 19.72
CA ALA A 304 14.28 3.77 20.78
C ALA A 304 14.80 3.18 22.10
N ARG A 305 14.33 1.98 22.48
CA ARG A 305 14.84 1.24 23.66
C ARG A 305 16.30 0.83 23.50
N SER A 306 16.75 0.51 22.29
CA SER A 306 18.15 0.18 22.00
C SER A 306 19.06 1.40 22.08
N LEU A 307 18.56 2.57 21.67
CA LEU A 307 19.35 3.80 21.67
C LEU A 307 19.39 4.46 23.06
N HIS A 308 18.27 4.46 23.76
CA HIS A 308 18.03 5.17 25.02
C HIS A 308 17.34 4.30 26.08
N PRO A 309 17.95 3.16 26.50
CA PRO A 309 17.32 2.22 27.43
C PRO A 309 16.87 2.89 28.74
N GLU A 310 17.61 3.90 29.19
CA GLU A 310 17.30 4.67 30.39
C GLU A 310 16.02 5.52 30.29
N ALA A 311 15.51 5.77 29.07
CA ALA A 311 14.27 6.51 28.83
C ALA A 311 13.01 5.68 29.07
N PHE A 312 13.13 4.36 29.08
CA PHE A 312 12.00 3.44 29.10
C PHE A 312 11.89 2.58 30.38
N GLY A 313 12.72 2.87 31.37
CA GLY A 313 12.78 2.08 32.61
C GLY A 313 13.41 0.70 32.35
N LYS A 314 14.21 0.21 33.26
CA LYS A 314 14.71 -1.17 33.21
C LYS A 314 13.62 -2.15 33.54
#